data_e5b49bca1430b89e4e1df9624806736b
#
_entry.id   e5b49bca1430b89e4e1df9624806736b
#
_cell.length_a   1.000
_cell.length_b   1.000
_cell.length_c   1.000
_cell.angle_alpha   90.00
_cell.angle_beta   90.00
_cell.angle_gamma   90.00
#
_symmetry.space_group_name_H-M   'P 1'
#
loop_
_entity.id
_entity.type
_entity.pdbx_description
1 polymer ?
#
loop_
_entity_poly.entity_id
_entity_poly.type
_entity_poly.pdbx_seq_one_letter_code
_entity_poly.pdbx_strand_id
1 'polypeptide(L)'
;MKTFVRILSLTLVAVMLCATLASCAPASDPAKAEAALKEAEYIVLNDSTITPAVFKLGGYDLTNVVTATKTAEDKEGNTVVELVVIYYFADKDNAEKAFSKVEEDAKEKAEQTKETWVAPTLSGSMVYFGTKNAIKAAK
;
A
#
# COMPACT_ATOMS: atom_id res chain seq x y z
N MET A 1 -13.31 40.18 5.26
CA MET A 1 -13.10 39.67 3.90
C MET A 1 -11.75 38.98 3.71
N LYS A 2 -10.64 39.56 4.10
CA LYS A 2 -9.31 38.91 3.95
C LYS A 2 -9.13 37.60 4.73
N THR A 3 -9.76 37.47 5.89
CA THR A 3 -9.71 36.25 6.72
C THR A 3 -10.55 35.14 6.13
N PHE A 4 -11.68 35.45 5.51
CA PHE A 4 -12.60 34.48 4.91
C PHE A 4 -11.98 33.82 3.65
N VAL A 5 -11.27 34.63 2.85
CA VAL A 5 -10.56 34.12 1.65
C VAL A 5 -9.39 33.23 2.04
N ARG A 6 -8.70 33.52 3.14
CA ARG A 6 -7.59 32.68 3.64
C ARG A 6 -8.08 31.33 4.19
N ILE A 7 -9.21 31.30 4.87
CA ILE A 7 -9.81 30.05 5.38
C ILE A 7 -10.32 29.21 4.21
N LEU A 8 -10.93 29.83 3.21
CA LEU A 8 -11.43 29.13 2.03
C LEU A 8 -10.29 28.51 1.19
N SER A 9 -9.16 29.23 1.05
CA SER A 9 -8.00 28.70 0.33
C SER A 9 -7.29 27.56 1.07
N LEU A 10 -7.24 27.61 2.41
CA LEU A 10 -6.66 26.54 3.22
C LEU A 10 -7.50 25.26 3.18
N THR A 11 -8.84 25.37 3.21
CA THR A 11 -9.73 24.22 3.08
C THR A 11 -9.68 23.62 1.68
N LEU A 12 -9.55 24.42 0.63
CA LEU A 12 -9.43 23.94 -0.74
C LEU A 12 -8.12 23.17 -0.95
N VAL A 13 -7.01 23.66 -0.39
CA VAL A 13 -5.70 22.99 -0.46
C VAL A 13 -5.72 21.66 0.33
N ALA A 14 -6.35 21.62 1.50
CA ALA A 14 -6.49 20.40 2.28
C ALA A 14 -7.33 19.33 1.56
N VAL A 15 -8.42 19.72 0.90
CA VAL A 15 -9.26 18.82 0.10
C VAL A 15 -8.52 18.32 -1.15
N MET A 16 -7.72 19.15 -1.81
CA MET A 16 -6.88 18.71 -2.94
C MET A 16 -5.76 17.76 -2.50
N LEU A 17 -5.15 17.98 -1.33
CA LEU A 17 -4.15 17.05 -0.79
C LEU A 17 -4.75 15.66 -0.47
N CYS A 18 -5.96 15.62 0.10
CA CYS A 18 -6.66 14.36 0.36
C CYS A 18 -7.04 13.63 -0.93
N ALA A 19 -7.45 14.36 -1.98
CA ALA A 19 -7.78 13.78 -3.28
C ALA A 19 -6.55 13.19 -3.99
N THR A 20 -5.38 13.81 -3.86
CA THR A 20 -4.13 13.29 -4.45
C THR A 20 -3.61 12.05 -3.71
N LEU A 21 -3.83 11.93 -2.40
CA LEU A 21 -3.47 10.74 -1.63
C LEU A 21 -4.39 9.56 -1.96
N ALA A 22 -5.69 9.79 -2.16
CA ALA A 22 -6.64 8.77 -2.56
C ALA A 22 -6.36 8.22 -3.98
N SER A 23 -5.77 9.02 -4.87
CA SER A 23 -5.41 8.61 -6.24
C SER A 23 -4.15 7.75 -6.31
N CYS A 24 -3.38 7.62 -5.23
CA CYS A 24 -2.12 6.87 -5.16
C CYS A 24 -2.24 5.51 -4.48
N ALA A 25 -3.41 5.18 -3.91
CA ALA A 25 -3.62 3.89 -3.25
C ALA A 25 -3.77 2.75 -4.28
N PRO A 26 -3.37 1.51 -3.93
CA PRO A 26 -3.67 0.31 -4.70
C PRO A 26 -5.18 0.09 -4.85
N ALA A 27 -5.57 -0.78 -5.78
CA ALA A 27 -6.96 -1.19 -5.91
C ALA A 27 -7.48 -1.79 -4.59
N SER A 28 -8.70 -1.40 -4.20
CA SER A 28 -9.35 -1.89 -2.97
C SER A 28 -9.81 -3.34 -3.04
N ASP A 29 -9.82 -3.91 -4.24
CA ASP A 29 -10.14 -5.32 -4.52
C ASP A 29 -8.83 -6.08 -4.76
N PRO A 30 -8.52 -7.13 -3.97
CA PRO A 30 -7.28 -7.90 -4.14
C PRO A 30 -7.15 -8.54 -5.52
N ALA A 31 -8.23 -8.97 -6.14
CA ALA A 31 -8.20 -9.56 -7.49
C ALA A 31 -7.86 -8.52 -8.57
N LYS A 32 -8.31 -7.29 -8.42
CA LYS A 32 -7.95 -6.18 -9.32
C LYS A 32 -6.50 -5.77 -9.17
N ALA A 33 -6.02 -5.64 -7.93
CA ALA A 33 -4.61 -5.34 -7.65
C ALA A 33 -3.68 -6.43 -8.23
N GLU A 34 -4.04 -7.71 -8.04
CA GLU A 34 -3.31 -8.85 -8.60
C GLU A 34 -3.26 -8.79 -10.14
N ALA A 35 -4.40 -8.54 -10.79
CA ALA A 35 -4.48 -8.46 -12.25
C ALA A 35 -3.63 -7.30 -12.81
N ALA A 36 -3.71 -6.10 -12.20
CA ALA A 36 -2.94 -4.94 -12.61
C ALA A 36 -1.42 -5.17 -12.44
N LEU A 37 -1.02 -5.79 -11.33
CA LEU A 37 0.39 -6.12 -11.08
C LEU A 37 0.93 -7.16 -12.06
N LYS A 38 0.14 -8.18 -12.41
CA LYS A 38 0.51 -9.18 -13.43
C LYS A 38 0.62 -8.56 -14.81
N GLU A 39 -0.28 -7.64 -15.18
CA GLU A 39 -0.20 -6.89 -16.43
C GLU A 39 1.07 -6.02 -16.49
N ALA A 40 1.50 -5.47 -15.36
CA ALA A 40 2.76 -4.73 -15.23
C ALA A 40 4.01 -5.64 -15.05
N GLU A 41 3.86 -6.96 -15.30
CA GLU A 41 4.93 -7.95 -15.29
C GLU A 41 5.57 -8.20 -13.91
N TYR A 42 4.83 -7.98 -12.81
CA TYR A 42 5.25 -8.37 -11.47
C TYR A 42 5.00 -9.87 -11.24
N ILE A 43 5.87 -10.47 -10.45
CA ILE A 43 5.60 -11.79 -9.85
C ILE A 43 4.70 -11.56 -8.66
N VAL A 44 3.47 -12.08 -8.70
CA VAL A 44 2.42 -11.81 -7.71
C VAL A 44 2.07 -13.08 -6.93
N LEU A 45 2.04 -12.94 -5.61
CA LEU A 45 1.48 -13.92 -4.68
C LEU A 45 0.25 -13.29 -4.01
N ASN A 46 -0.91 -13.92 -4.16
CA ASN A 46 -2.13 -13.56 -3.45
C ASN A 46 -2.45 -14.68 -2.45
N ASP A 47 -2.20 -14.41 -1.17
CA ASP A 47 -2.46 -15.34 -0.08
C ASP A 47 -3.78 -15.00 0.61
N SER A 48 -4.74 -15.90 0.53
CA SER A 48 -6.03 -15.84 1.21
C SER A 48 -6.20 -16.90 2.31
N THR A 49 -5.15 -17.64 2.65
CA THR A 49 -5.21 -18.81 3.54
C THR A 49 -4.23 -18.77 4.68
N ILE A 50 -2.93 -18.80 4.41
CA ILE A 50 -1.88 -18.99 5.44
C ILE A 50 -1.72 -17.73 6.28
N THR A 51 -1.38 -16.59 5.65
CA THR A 51 -1.18 -15.34 6.37
C THR A 51 -2.46 -14.84 7.04
N PRO A 52 -3.64 -14.88 6.40
CA PRO A 52 -4.90 -14.56 7.08
C PRO A 52 -5.17 -15.43 8.30
N ALA A 53 -4.90 -16.73 8.25
CA ALA A 53 -5.08 -17.63 9.39
C ALA A 53 -4.17 -17.23 10.59
N VAL A 54 -2.91 -16.87 10.33
CA VAL A 54 -1.97 -16.41 11.36
C VAL A 54 -2.44 -15.09 11.99
N PHE A 55 -2.89 -14.13 11.18
CA PHE A 55 -3.43 -12.85 11.68
C PHE A 55 -4.69 -13.05 12.51
N LYS A 56 -5.57 -13.97 12.11
CA LYS A 56 -6.79 -14.30 12.84
C LYS A 56 -6.51 -14.87 14.23
N LEU A 57 -5.45 -15.67 14.39
CA LEU A 57 -4.98 -16.14 15.69
C LEU A 57 -4.55 -14.98 16.60
N GLY A 58 -4.06 -13.89 16.04
CA GLY A 58 -3.74 -12.63 16.72
C GLY A 58 -4.92 -11.70 16.97
N GLY A 59 -6.12 -12.07 16.54
CA GLY A 59 -7.34 -11.27 16.71
C GLY A 59 -7.59 -10.25 15.60
N TYR A 60 -6.90 -10.37 14.45
CA TYR A 60 -7.10 -9.50 13.29
C TYR A 60 -7.81 -10.25 12.17
N ASP A 61 -8.89 -9.69 11.64
CA ASP A 61 -9.63 -10.30 10.53
C ASP A 61 -9.05 -9.86 9.18
N LEU A 62 -7.92 -10.47 8.83
CA LEU A 62 -7.25 -10.32 7.54
C LEU A 62 -7.89 -11.27 6.52
N THR A 63 -8.20 -10.80 5.33
CA THR A 63 -8.81 -11.60 4.26
C THR A 63 -7.82 -12.05 3.21
N ASN A 64 -6.95 -11.15 2.77
CA ASN A 64 -5.96 -11.40 1.72
C ASN A 64 -4.67 -10.61 1.99
N VAL A 65 -3.56 -11.15 1.51
CA VAL A 65 -2.30 -10.41 1.34
C VAL A 65 -1.85 -10.55 -0.10
N VAL A 66 -1.70 -9.45 -0.80
CA VAL A 66 -1.10 -9.40 -2.13
C VAL A 66 0.33 -8.91 -2.01
N THR A 67 1.28 -9.75 -2.38
CA THR A 67 2.70 -9.42 -2.44
C THR A 67 3.15 -9.50 -3.89
N ALA A 68 3.83 -8.47 -4.38
CA ALA A 68 4.36 -8.47 -5.72
C ALA A 68 5.79 -7.94 -5.75
N THR A 69 6.61 -8.56 -6.57
CA THR A 69 8.02 -8.19 -6.78
C THR A 69 8.36 -8.15 -8.25
N LYS A 70 9.26 -7.26 -8.62
CA LYS A 70 9.81 -7.14 -9.96
C LYS A 70 11.25 -6.66 -9.87
N THR A 71 12.13 -7.26 -10.67
CA THR A 71 13.47 -6.73 -10.87
C THR A 71 13.42 -5.68 -11.97
N ALA A 72 13.96 -4.50 -11.72
CA ALA A 72 14.01 -3.38 -12.64
C ALA A 72 15.42 -2.78 -12.68
N GLU A 73 15.67 -1.86 -13.59
CA GLU A 73 16.89 -1.05 -13.62
C GLU A 73 16.55 0.39 -13.22
N ASP A 74 17.41 0.99 -12.40
CA ASP A 74 17.31 2.40 -12.08
C ASP A 74 17.86 3.28 -13.25
N LYS A 75 17.79 4.60 -13.06
CA LYS A 75 18.29 5.55 -14.09
C LYS A 75 19.79 5.47 -14.35
N GLU A 76 20.52 4.85 -13.45
CA GLU A 76 21.97 4.65 -13.51
C GLU A 76 22.35 3.26 -14.06
N GLY A 77 21.34 2.43 -14.38
CA GLY A 77 21.53 1.07 -14.90
C GLY A 77 21.81 0.01 -13.83
N ASN A 78 21.59 0.33 -12.54
CA ASN A 78 21.73 -0.65 -11.47
C ASN A 78 20.48 -1.48 -11.34
N THR A 79 20.64 -2.77 -11.05
CA THR A 79 19.51 -3.65 -10.74
C THR A 79 18.91 -3.29 -9.40
N VAL A 80 17.60 -3.03 -9.39
CA VAL A 80 16.81 -2.71 -8.22
C VAL A 80 15.61 -3.66 -8.11
N VAL A 81 15.12 -3.87 -6.89
CA VAL A 81 13.91 -4.67 -6.63
C VAL A 81 12.76 -3.74 -6.30
N GLU A 82 11.72 -3.80 -7.09
CA GLU A 82 10.43 -3.19 -6.79
C GLU A 82 9.57 -4.17 -6.02
N LEU A 83 8.94 -3.72 -4.95
CA LEU A 83 8.13 -4.52 -4.04
C LEU A 83 6.88 -3.76 -3.61
N VAL A 84 5.74 -4.44 -3.56
CA VAL A 84 4.55 -3.96 -2.86
C VAL A 84 3.95 -5.09 -2.04
N VAL A 85 3.47 -4.75 -0.85
CA VAL A 85 2.67 -5.63 0.00
C VAL A 85 1.40 -4.91 0.38
N ILE A 86 0.25 -5.56 0.16
CA ILE A 86 -1.07 -5.02 0.44
C ILE A 86 -1.82 -5.99 1.32
N TYR A 87 -2.18 -5.55 2.52
CA TYR A 87 -3.00 -6.29 3.48
C TYR A 87 -4.45 -5.84 3.37
N TYR A 88 -5.35 -6.75 3.05
CA TYR A 88 -6.79 -6.52 2.96
C TYR A 88 -7.49 -7.09 4.19
N PHE A 89 -8.13 -6.24 4.97
CA PHE A 89 -8.87 -6.62 6.18
C PHE A 89 -10.38 -6.63 5.91
N ALA A 90 -11.13 -7.34 6.76
CA ALA A 90 -12.58 -7.40 6.66
C ALA A 90 -13.24 -6.03 6.82
N ASP A 91 -12.65 -5.17 7.64
CA ASP A 91 -13.12 -3.81 7.91
C ASP A 91 -11.96 -2.87 8.29
N LYS A 92 -12.28 -1.58 8.39
CA LYS A 92 -11.33 -0.54 8.75
C LYS A 92 -10.78 -0.70 10.16
N ASP A 93 -11.61 -1.13 11.12
CA ASP A 93 -11.21 -1.29 12.53
C ASP A 93 -10.12 -2.37 12.67
N ASN A 94 -10.24 -3.47 11.94
CA ASN A 94 -9.21 -4.51 11.88
C ASN A 94 -7.91 -3.99 11.24
N ALA A 95 -8.00 -3.19 10.18
CA ALA A 95 -6.84 -2.56 9.55
C ALA A 95 -6.12 -1.59 10.51
N GLU A 96 -6.85 -0.76 11.24
CA GLU A 96 -6.30 0.17 12.22
C GLU A 96 -5.61 -0.56 13.39
N LYS A 97 -6.24 -1.62 13.92
CA LYS A 97 -5.66 -2.44 15.00
C LYS A 97 -4.39 -3.16 14.58
N ALA A 98 -4.33 -3.65 13.34
CA ALA A 98 -3.20 -4.39 12.81
C ALA A 98 -2.06 -3.49 12.31
N PHE A 99 -2.26 -2.18 12.23
CA PHE A 99 -1.33 -1.24 11.60
C PHE A 99 0.09 -1.34 12.16
N SER A 100 0.26 -1.34 13.48
CA SER A 100 1.58 -1.45 14.12
C SER A 100 2.30 -2.76 13.80
N LYS A 101 1.55 -3.87 13.67
CA LYS A 101 2.11 -5.16 13.26
C LYS A 101 2.59 -5.13 11.81
N VAL A 102 1.85 -4.46 10.93
CA VAL A 102 2.26 -4.27 9.52
C VAL A 102 3.47 -3.35 9.43
N GLU A 103 3.59 -2.35 10.30
CA GLU A 103 4.78 -1.49 10.36
C GLU A 103 6.06 -2.26 10.71
N GLU A 104 5.97 -3.27 11.58
CA GLU A 104 7.11 -4.13 11.91
C GLU A 104 7.57 -4.94 10.69
N ASP A 105 6.64 -5.55 9.96
CA ASP A 105 6.92 -6.28 8.73
C ASP A 105 7.52 -5.36 7.63
N ALA A 106 6.99 -4.16 7.51
CA ALA A 106 7.47 -3.18 6.56
C ALA A 106 8.92 -2.73 6.82
N LYS A 107 9.33 -2.59 8.07
CA LYS A 107 10.71 -2.22 8.43
C LYS A 107 11.70 -3.28 7.97
N GLU A 108 11.38 -4.55 8.18
CA GLU A 108 12.21 -5.67 7.74
C GLU A 108 12.37 -5.69 6.22
N LYS A 109 11.29 -5.44 5.49
CA LYS A 109 11.30 -5.44 4.02
C LYS A 109 11.93 -4.18 3.40
N ALA A 110 11.85 -3.04 4.05
CA ALA A 110 12.43 -1.78 3.57
C ALA A 110 13.96 -1.85 3.42
N GLU A 111 14.63 -2.62 4.27
CA GLU A 111 16.08 -2.83 4.22
C GLU A 111 16.53 -3.59 2.97
N GLN A 112 15.62 -4.30 2.31
CA GLN A 112 15.89 -5.14 1.13
C GLN A 112 15.80 -4.38 -0.20
N THR A 113 15.29 -3.15 -0.19
CA THR A 113 15.12 -2.34 -1.41
C THR A 113 15.89 -1.02 -1.31
N LYS A 114 16.46 -0.59 -2.44
CA LYS A 114 17.15 0.70 -2.60
C LYS A 114 16.27 1.75 -3.27
N GLU A 115 15.06 1.38 -3.68
CA GLU A 115 14.12 2.25 -4.38
C GLU A 115 13.38 3.21 -3.42
N THR A 116 12.69 4.19 -4.01
CA THR A 116 11.83 5.12 -3.25
C THR A 116 10.73 4.35 -2.53
N TRP A 117 10.84 4.30 -1.21
CA TRP A 117 9.98 3.55 -0.33
C TRP A 117 8.80 4.37 0.19
N VAL A 118 7.63 3.78 0.14
CA VAL A 118 6.41 4.31 0.77
C VAL A 118 6.17 3.55 2.07
N ALA A 119 6.18 4.27 3.20
CA ALA A 119 5.90 3.70 4.52
C ALA A 119 4.46 3.14 4.59
N PRO A 120 4.18 2.23 5.53
CA PRO A 120 2.84 1.70 5.73
C PRO A 120 1.78 2.79 5.77
N THR A 121 0.76 2.63 4.94
CA THR A 121 -0.33 3.58 4.74
C THR A 121 -1.66 2.87 4.89
N LEU A 122 -2.52 3.44 5.73
CA LEU A 122 -3.90 2.99 5.92
C LEU A 122 -4.80 3.63 4.86
N SER A 123 -5.56 2.83 4.14
CA SER A 123 -6.56 3.29 3.18
C SER A 123 -7.81 2.41 3.26
N GLY A 124 -8.89 2.93 3.88
CA GLY A 124 -10.09 2.13 4.13
C GLY A 124 -9.80 0.90 4.99
N SER A 125 -10.11 -0.28 4.49
CA SER A 125 -9.86 -1.57 5.14
C SER A 125 -8.54 -2.23 4.70
N MET A 126 -7.63 -1.49 4.06
CA MET A 126 -6.33 -2.03 3.66
C MET A 126 -5.17 -1.24 4.25
N VAL A 127 -4.05 -1.92 4.45
CA VAL A 127 -2.75 -1.33 4.77
C VAL A 127 -1.77 -1.78 3.71
N TYR A 128 -1.02 -0.85 3.13
CA TYR A 128 -0.05 -1.15 2.10
C TYR A 128 1.25 -0.40 2.30
N PHE A 129 2.32 -0.97 1.79
CA PHE A 129 3.64 -0.36 1.75
C PHE A 129 4.45 -0.92 0.57
N GLY A 130 5.53 -0.28 0.24
CA GLY A 130 6.45 -0.76 -0.79
C GLY A 130 7.11 0.34 -1.58
N THR A 131 7.63 -0.01 -2.75
CA THR A 131 8.22 0.97 -3.66
C THR A 131 7.13 1.74 -4.40
N LYS A 132 7.40 3.00 -4.69
CA LYS A 132 6.43 3.90 -5.33
C LYS A 132 5.90 3.37 -6.65
N ASN A 133 6.77 2.78 -7.48
CA ASN A 133 6.38 2.24 -8.79
C ASN A 133 5.48 1.02 -8.64
N ALA A 134 5.79 0.11 -7.71
CA ALA A 134 4.98 -1.08 -7.47
C ALA A 134 3.59 -0.74 -6.93
N ILE A 135 3.49 0.23 -6.01
CA ILE A 135 2.19 0.71 -5.51
C ILE A 135 1.36 1.32 -6.65
N LYS A 136 2.00 2.10 -7.53
CA LYS A 136 1.32 2.69 -8.69
C LYS A 136 0.84 1.63 -9.69
N ALA A 137 1.56 0.53 -9.84
CA ALA A 137 1.19 -0.57 -10.72
C ALA A 137 0.01 -1.41 -10.19
N ALA A 138 -0.27 -1.35 -8.90
CA ALA A 138 -1.34 -2.09 -8.22
C ALA A 138 -2.72 -1.42 -8.27
N LYS A 139 -2.92 -0.41 -9.13
CA LYS A 139 -4.19 0.35 -9.24
C LYS A 139 -5.24 -0.35 -10.07
#